data_2a2be346ba9090137acc6ea8ee2157fe
#
_entry.id   2a2be346ba9090137acc6ea8ee2157fe
#
_cell.length_a   1.000
_cell.length_b   1.000
_cell.length_c   1.000
_cell.angle_alpha   90.00
_cell.angle_beta   90.00
_cell.angle_gamma   90.00
#
_symmetry.space_group_name_H-M   'P 1'
#
loop_
_entity.id
_entity.type
_entity.pdbx_description
1 polymer ?
#
loop_
_entity_poly.entity_id
_entity_poly.type
_entity_poly.pdbx_seq_one_letter_code
_entity_poly.pdbx_strand_id
1 'polypeptide(L)'
;MDMHTVVVGTSGTTAEDVVAVARHGARVELSAAAVEALAAARLIVDALAAKPEPVYGVSTGFGALASRHISPELRAQLQRNIVRSHAAGMGPRVEREVVRALMFLRLKTVASGHTGVRPEVAQTMADLLNAGITPVVHEYGSLGCSGDLAPLSHCALTLMGEGDAEGPDGTVRPAGELLAAHGITPVELREKEGLALLNGTDGMLGMLVMALADLKNLYTSADITAALSLEALLGTDKVLAPELHAIRPHPGQGVSADNMLRMLAGSGLTGHHQDDAPRVQDAYSVRCAPQVNGAGRDTLDYAAVVAGRELASSVDNPVVLPDGRVESNGNFHGAPVAYVLDFLAIVAADLGSICERRTDRLLDKNRSHGLPPFLADDAGVDSGLMIAQYTQAALVSEMKRLAVPASADSIPSSAMQEDHVSMGWSAARKLRTAVDNLARIVAVELYAATRAVEIRAAQGLTPAPASQAAVAALRAAGAEGPGPDRFLAPDLAAADTFVREGRLVAAVEPVTGPLA
;
A
#
# COMPACT_ATOMS: atom_id res chain seq x y z
N MET A 1 -20.67 0.94 17.69
CA MET A 1 -19.64 0.00 17.22
C MET A 1 -18.51 0.05 18.22
N ASP A 2 -18.19 -1.07 18.88
CA ASP A 2 -16.98 -1.12 19.71
C ASP A 2 -15.80 -0.83 18.80
N MET A 3 -15.09 0.26 19.06
CA MET A 3 -13.87 0.60 18.32
C MET A 3 -12.84 -0.48 18.62
N HIS A 4 -12.39 -1.16 17.57
CA HIS A 4 -11.29 -2.13 17.69
C HIS A 4 -10.08 -1.45 18.33
N THR A 5 -9.51 -2.06 19.38
CA THR A 5 -8.31 -1.57 20.06
C THR A 5 -7.12 -2.43 19.70
N VAL A 6 -6.07 -1.81 19.20
CA VAL A 6 -4.77 -2.44 18.95
C VAL A 6 -3.87 -2.19 20.15
N VAL A 7 -3.42 -3.28 20.80
CA VAL A 7 -2.52 -3.22 21.96
C VAL A 7 -1.09 -3.41 21.49
N VAL A 8 -0.28 -2.36 21.60
CA VAL A 8 1.14 -2.36 21.21
C VAL A 8 1.99 -2.96 22.32
N GLY A 9 2.54 -4.14 22.07
CA GLY A 9 3.48 -4.84 22.94
C GLY A 9 4.94 -4.57 22.57
N THR A 10 5.85 -5.33 23.17
CA THR A 10 7.28 -5.32 22.79
C THR A 10 7.54 -6.04 21.47
N SER A 11 6.56 -6.80 20.98
CA SER A 11 6.57 -7.55 19.71
C SER A 11 5.14 -7.94 19.30
N GLY A 12 4.97 -8.60 18.17
CA GLY A 12 3.69 -9.21 17.76
C GLY A 12 2.78 -8.31 16.94
N THR A 13 3.21 -7.13 16.52
CA THR A 13 2.45 -6.25 15.62
C THR A 13 2.29 -6.91 14.25
N THR A 14 1.07 -6.92 13.73
CA THR A 14 0.71 -7.53 12.43
C THR A 14 0.44 -6.46 11.36
N ALA A 15 0.36 -6.90 10.10
CA ALA A 15 -0.04 -6.03 9.01
C ALA A 15 -1.49 -5.53 9.16
N GLU A 16 -2.36 -6.38 9.69
CA GLU A 16 -3.76 -6.06 9.99
C GLU A 16 -3.86 -4.95 11.05
N ASP A 17 -3.02 -4.96 12.07
CA ASP A 17 -2.95 -3.89 13.08
C ASP A 17 -2.57 -2.55 12.44
N VAL A 18 -1.60 -2.56 11.53
CA VAL A 18 -1.18 -1.35 10.79
C VAL A 18 -2.35 -0.80 9.98
N VAL A 19 -3.06 -1.64 9.23
CA VAL A 19 -4.22 -1.23 8.43
C VAL A 19 -5.35 -0.73 9.33
N ALA A 20 -5.64 -1.42 10.43
CA ALA A 20 -6.69 -1.04 11.38
C ALA A 20 -6.44 0.36 11.96
N VAL A 21 -5.21 0.67 12.38
CA VAL A 21 -4.85 1.99 12.94
C VAL A 21 -4.78 3.07 11.87
N ALA A 22 -4.14 2.76 10.74
CA ALA A 22 -3.85 3.74 9.70
C ALA A 22 -5.10 4.15 8.92
N ARG A 23 -5.88 3.16 8.46
CA ARG A 23 -7.03 3.36 7.56
C ARG A 23 -8.36 3.41 8.31
N HIS A 24 -8.54 2.55 9.32
CA HIS A 24 -9.83 2.42 10.01
C HIS A 24 -9.89 3.15 11.36
N GLY A 25 -8.79 3.80 11.79
CA GLY A 25 -8.77 4.62 12.99
C GLY A 25 -8.92 3.82 14.28
N ALA A 26 -8.48 2.55 14.29
CA ALA A 26 -8.49 1.74 15.51
C ALA A 26 -7.74 2.44 16.64
N ARG A 27 -8.26 2.29 17.87
CA ARG A 27 -7.65 2.84 19.07
C ARG A 27 -6.32 2.14 19.37
N VAL A 28 -5.33 2.88 19.85
CA VAL A 28 -4.01 2.36 20.18
C VAL A 28 -3.78 2.46 21.70
N GLU A 29 -3.32 1.36 22.30
CA GLU A 29 -2.95 1.30 23.72
C GLU A 29 -1.59 0.61 23.87
N LEU A 30 -0.77 1.11 24.82
CA LEU A 30 0.49 0.47 25.18
C LEU A 30 0.22 -0.66 26.20
N SER A 31 0.81 -1.83 26.00
CA SER A 31 0.77 -2.89 26.99
C SER A 31 1.63 -2.54 28.23
N ALA A 32 1.31 -3.10 29.38
CA ALA A 32 2.13 -2.95 30.58
C ALA A 32 3.59 -3.39 30.34
N ALA A 33 3.79 -4.52 29.62
CA ALA A 33 5.12 -5.01 29.27
C ALA A 33 5.91 -4.02 28.38
N ALA A 34 5.24 -3.32 27.45
CA ALA A 34 5.90 -2.27 26.66
C ALA A 34 6.34 -1.09 27.52
N VAL A 35 5.49 -0.65 28.45
CA VAL A 35 5.81 0.45 29.38
C VAL A 35 6.99 0.07 30.28
N GLU A 36 7.03 -1.15 30.80
CA GLU A 36 8.14 -1.67 31.60
C GLU A 36 9.44 -1.74 30.78
N ALA A 37 9.39 -2.23 29.54
CA ALA A 37 10.54 -2.32 28.65
C ALA A 37 11.10 -0.92 28.30
N LEU A 38 10.23 0.04 28.02
CA LEU A 38 10.61 1.44 27.79
C LEU A 38 11.33 2.04 29.01
N ALA A 39 10.76 1.86 30.22
CA ALA A 39 11.36 2.35 31.46
C ALA A 39 12.74 1.72 31.74
N ALA A 40 12.87 0.40 31.50
CA ALA A 40 14.14 -0.31 31.67
C ALA A 40 15.22 0.19 30.68
N ALA A 41 14.88 0.35 29.40
CA ALA A 41 15.80 0.87 28.40
C ALA A 41 16.19 2.35 28.68
N ARG A 42 15.26 3.14 29.19
CA ARG A 42 15.53 4.53 29.59
C ARG A 42 16.57 4.61 30.72
N LEU A 43 16.48 3.77 31.74
CA LEU A 43 17.46 3.72 32.82
C LEU A 43 18.89 3.45 32.31
N ILE A 44 19.06 2.65 31.26
CA ILE A 44 20.36 2.42 30.62
C ILE A 44 20.89 3.71 29.99
N VAL A 45 20.05 4.43 29.24
CA VAL A 45 20.43 5.70 28.60
C VAL A 45 20.78 6.75 29.64
N ASP A 46 19.99 6.89 30.72
CA ASP A 46 20.25 7.83 31.80
C ASP A 46 21.58 7.55 32.53
N ALA A 47 21.87 6.27 32.78
CA ALA A 47 23.14 5.86 33.37
C ALA A 47 24.35 6.15 32.47
N LEU A 48 24.20 5.99 31.14
CA LEU A 48 25.23 6.33 30.17
C LEU A 48 25.39 7.84 29.99
N ALA A 49 24.30 8.61 30.03
CA ALA A 49 24.34 10.06 29.96
C ALA A 49 25.07 10.70 31.14
N ALA A 50 25.07 10.04 32.29
CA ALA A 50 25.80 10.50 33.49
C ALA A 50 27.32 10.25 33.44
N LYS A 51 27.80 9.40 32.52
CA LYS A 51 29.21 9.07 32.35
C LYS A 51 29.98 10.14 31.59
N PRO A 52 31.29 10.31 31.84
CA PRO A 52 32.12 11.24 31.09
C PRO A 52 32.50 10.72 29.68
N GLU A 53 32.48 9.40 29.45
CA GLU A 53 32.85 8.80 28.18
C GLU A 53 31.83 9.15 27.10
N PRO A 54 32.26 9.49 25.87
CA PRO A 54 31.37 9.75 24.75
C PRO A 54 30.56 8.52 24.34
N VAL A 55 29.24 8.65 24.26
CA VAL A 55 28.33 7.62 23.74
C VAL A 55 27.55 8.18 22.56
N TYR A 56 27.65 7.53 21.40
CA TYR A 56 26.98 7.97 20.19
C TYR A 56 25.46 8.13 20.41
N GLY A 57 24.93 9.25 19.96
CA GLY A 57 23.49 9.55 20.07
C GLY A 57 23.01 9.96 21.46
N VAL A 58 23.84 9.82 22.50
CA VAL A 58 23.55 10.21 23.88
C VAL A 58 24.31 11.49 24.27
N SER A 59 25.63 11.51 24.09
CA SER A 59 26.51 12.60 24.48
C SER A 59 27.42 13.12 23.36
N THR A 60 27.18 12.70 22.11
CA THR A 60 27.92 13.18 20.94
C THR A 60 27.00 13.83 19.91
N GLY A 61 27.58 14.50 18.90
CA GLY A 61 26.87 14.85 17.68
C GLY A 61 26.51 13.62 16.86
N PHE A 62 25.90 13.81 15.67
CA PHE A 62 25.33 12.75 14.84
C PHE A 62 26.01 12.66 13.47
N GLY A 63 25.97 11.51 12.83
CA GLY A 63 26.50 11.28 11.49
C GLY A 63 27.97 11.70 11.38
N ALA A 64 28.31 12.52 10.40
CA ALA A 64 29.66 13.08 10.21
C ALA A 64 30.15 13.94 11.40
N LEU A 65 29.29 14.35 12.32
CA LEU A 65 29.62 15.14 13.51
C LEU A 65 29.75 14.29 14.79
N ALA A 66 29.75 12.98 14.71
CA ALA A 66 29.76 12.04 15.83
C ALA A 66 31.01 12.16 16.74
N SER A 67 32.13 12.72 16.23
CA SER A 67 33.36 12.94 16.99
C SER A 67 33.26 14.08 18.02
N ARG A 68 32.23 14.95 17.93
CA ARG A 68 32.08 16.09 18.84
C ARG A 68 31.36 15.67 20.11
N HIS A 69 32.00 15.79 21.25
CA HIS A 69 31.37 15.67 22.58
C HIS A 69 30.48 16.87 22.89
N ILE A 70 29.29 16.62 23.46
CA ILE A 70 28.29 17.65 23.79
C ILE A 70 28.14 17.74 25.33
N SER A 71 28.30 18.93 25.86
CA SER A 71 28.15 19.17 27.30
C SER A 71 26.70 18.93 27.76
N PRO A 72 26.48 18.48 29.02
CA PRO A 72 25.14 18.11 29.51
C PRO A 72 24.08 19.19 29.29
N GLU A 73 24.45 20.47 29.45
CA GLU A 73 23.54 21.60 29.32
C GLU A 73 22.99 21.80 27.92
N LEU A 74 23.70 21.30 26.88
CA LEU A 74 23.35 21.44 25.49
C LEU A 74 22.65 20.20 24.91
N ARG A 75 22.58 19.08 25.63
CA ARG A 75 22.06 17.80 25.10
C ARG A 75 20.58 17.86 24.74
N ALA A 76 19.74 18.46 25.61
CA ALA A 76 18.32 18.64 25.28
C ALA A 76 18.12 19.57 24.07
N GLN A 77 18.96 20.61 23.95
CA GLN A 77 18.94 21.47 22.77
C GLN A 77 19.37 20.71 21.52
N LEU A 78 20.37 19.83 21.59
CA LEU A 78 20.79 18.98 20.49
C LEU A 78 19.64 18.10 19.97
N GLN A 79 18.87 17.49 20.87
CA GLN A 79 17.73 16.62 20.48
C GLN A 79 16.62 17.41 19.77
N ARG A 80 16.30 18.62 20.25
CA ARG A 80 15.35 19.52 19.55
C ARG A 80 15.88 19.97 18.20
N ASN A 81 17.16 20.32 18.14
CA ASN A 81 17.78 20.84 16.92
C ASN A 81 17.85 19.80 15.81
N ILE A 82 18.13 18.52 16.14
CA ILE A 82 18.14 17.46 15.11
C ILE A 82 16.75 17.29 14.51
N VAL A 83 15.69 17.24 15.32
CA VAL A 83 14.31 17.16 14.83
C VAL A 83 14.00 18.33 13.90
N ARG A 84 14.27 19.55 14.34
CA ARG A 84 13.99 20.76 13.54
C ARG A 84 14.76 20.81 12.23
N SER A 85 16.04 20.46 12.25
CA SER A 85 16.90 20.52 11.06
C SER A 85 16.62 19.39 10.06
N HIS A 86 16.10 18.25 10.52
CA HIS A 86 15.76 17.10 9.68
C HIS A 86 14.32 17.14 9.16
N ALA A 87 13.43 17.95 9.73
CA ALA A 87 12.09 18.20 9.20
C ALA A 87 12.17 19.14 7.99
N ALA A 88 12.84 18.68 6.94
CA ALA A 88 13.17 19.44 5.73
C ALA A 88 12.52 18.87 4.47
N GLY A 89 11.41 18.14 4.62
CA GLY A 89 10.67 17.57 3.51
C GLY A 89 9.99 18.64 2.65
N MET A 90 9.86 18.37 1.34
CA MET A 90 9.24 19.26 0.35
C MET A 90 8.32 18.48 -0.58
N GLY A 91 7.54 19.20 -1.38
CA GLY A 91 6.64 18.65 -2.41
C GLY A 91 5.21 18.40 -1.89
N PRO A 92 4.43 17.60 -2.59
CA PRO A 92 3.07 17.26 -2.18
C PRO A 92 3.02 16.62 -0.79
N ARG A 93 1.85 16.67 -0.15
CA ARG A 93 1.65 15.95 1.10
C ARG A 93 1.52 14.46 0.84
N VAL A 94 2.08 13.69 1.75
CA VAL A 94 1.88 12.24 1.82
C VAL A 94 0.48 11.96 2.37
N GLU A 95 -0.16 10.90 1.90
CA GLU A 95 -1.52 10.51 2.26
C GLU A 95 -1.65 10.27 3.77
N ARG A 96 -2.76 10.70 4.34
CA ARG A 96 -3.06 10.58 5.77
C ARG A 96 -2.84 9.15 6.30
N GLU A 97 -3.34 8.13 5.60
CA GLU A 97 -3.19 6.73 6.03
C GLU A 97 -1.72 6.29 6.08
N VAL A 98 -0.89 6.75 5.14
CA VAL A 98 0.55 6.45 5.12
C VAL A 98 1.26 7.09 6.31
N VAL A 99 0.95 8.36 6.62
CA VAL A 99 1.56 9.06 7.77
C VAL A 99 1.13 8.40 9.09
N ARG A 100 -0.13 7.99 9.20
CA ARG A 100 -0.62 7.27 10.39
C ARG A 100 0.06 5.90 10.54
N ALA A 101 0.26 5.16 9.43
CA ALA A 101 1.04 3.92 9.43
C ALA A 101 2.48 4.15 9.90
N LEU A 102 3.15 5.19 9.38
CA LEU A 102 4.49 5.59 9.79
C LEU A 102 4.56 5.91 11.29
N MET A 103 3.61 6.70 11.82
CA MET A 103 3.52 7.02 13.26
C MET A 103 3.34 5.76 14.11
N PHE A 104 2.44 4.88 13.70
CA PHE A 104 2.14 3.63 14.42
C PHE A 104 3.35 2.69 14.43
N LEU A 105 4.04 2.55 13.31
CA LEU A 105 5.23 1.71 13.19
C LEU A 105 6.41 2.27 13.99
N ARG A 106 6.58 3.61 14.04
CA ARG A 106 7.57 4.21 14.95
C ARG A 106 7.20 3.95 16.41
N LEU A 107 5.92 4.09 16.80
CA LEU A 107 5.47 3.77 18.14
C LEU A 107 5.74 2.31 18.50
N LYS A 108 5.45 1.37 17.61
CA LYS A 108 5.75 -0.06 17.77
C LYS A 108 7.26 -0.29 18.00
N THR A 109 8.11 0.37 17.24
CA THR A 109 9.56 0.26 17.40
C THR A 109 10.02 0.86 18.74
N VAL A 110 9.50 2.00 19.12
CA VAL A 110 9.77 2.64 20.43
C VAL A 110 9.33 1.71 21.57
N ALA A 111 8.15 1.13 21.49
CA ALA A 111 7.57 0.23 22.49
C ALA A 111 8.34 -1.09 22.68
N SER A 112 9.21 -1.46 21.73
CA SER A 112 10.03 -2.68 21.83
C SER A 112 11.05 -2.66 22.98
N GLY A 113 11.35 -1.49 23.56
CA GLY A 113 12.34 -1.34 24.62
C GLY A 113 13.80 -1.27 24.13
N HIS A 114 14.05 -1.08 22.83
CA HIS A 114 15.40 -1.01 22.25
C HIS A 114 15.85 0.41 21.86
N THR A 115 15.05 1.44 22.17
CA THR A 115 15.34 2.81 21.73
C THR A 115 15.81 3.74 22.85
N GLY A 116 15.48 3.44 24.11
CA GLY A 116 15.78 4.28 25.28
C GLY A 116 14.92 5.53 25.38
N VAL A 117 13.79 5.56 24.68
CA VAL A 117 12.78 6.63 24.77
C VAL A 117 11.97 6.45 26.05
N ARG A 118 11.58 7.56 26.69
CA ARG A 118 10.72 7.52 27.89
C ARG A 118 9.29 7.05 27.58
N PRO A 119 8.63 6.36 28.55
CA PRO A 119 7.23 5.94 28.38
C PRO A 119 6.26 7.08 28.01
N GLU A 120 6.47 8.29 28.55
CA GLU A 120 5.62 9.45 28.29
C GLU A 120 5.65 9.87 26.81
N VAL A 121 6.80 9.75 26.14
CA VAL A 121 6.92 10.05 24.70
C VAL A 121 6.11 9.04 23.88
N ALA A 122 6.22 7.74 24.20
CA ALA A 122 5.44 6.69 23.54
C ALA A 122 3.93 6.88 23.78
N GLN A 123 3.53 7.27 25.00
CA GLN A 123 2.13 7.56 25.30
C GLN A 123 1.62 8.76 24.49
N THR A 124 2.39 9.84 24.37
CA THR A 124 2.00 10.99 23.52
C THR A 124 1.84 10.60 22.06
N MET A 125 2.69 9.68 21.53
CA MET A 125 2.51 9.15 20.17
C MET A 125 1.18 8.40 20.02
N ALA A 126 0.81 7.57 21.00
CA ALA A 126 -0.48 6.88 21.01
C ALA A 126 -1.66 7.87 21.11
N ASP A 127 -1.52 8.91 21.94
CA ASP A 127 -2.56 9.93 22.13
C ASP A 127 -2.79 10.74 20.84
N LEU A 128 -1.74 11.08 20.08
CA LEU A 128 -1.88 11.71 18.76
C LEU A 128 -2.66 10.83 17.77
N LEU A 129 -2.32 9.54 17.69
CA LEU A 129 -3.04 8.57 16.84
C LEU A 129 -4.52 8.49 17.24
N ASN A 130 -4.79 8.42 18.55
CA ASN A 130 -6.14 8.30 19.10
C ASN A 130 -6.97 9.59 18.91
N ALA A 131 -6.34 10.75 18.99
CA ALA A 131 -6.96 12.05 18.73
C ALA A 131 -7.18 12.31 17.22
N GLY A 132 -6.69 11.43 16.35
CA GLY A 132 -6.76 11.62 14.90
C GLY A 132 -5.88 12.76 14.38
N ILE A 133 -4.89 13.21 15.16
CA ILE A 133 -3.93 14.24 14.75
C ILE A 133 -2.86 13.59 13.91
N THR A 134 -2.70 14.04 12.66
CA THR A 134 -1.78 13.49 11.69
C THR A 134 -0.79 14.55 11.24
N PRO A 135 0.53 14.38 11.46
CA PRO A 135 1.56 15.33 11.01
C PRO A 135 1.49 15.57 9.50
N VAL A 136 1.81 16.80 9.07
CA VAL A 136 2.01 17.09 7.66
C VAL A 136 3.41 16.60 7.27
N VAL A 137 3.44 15.56 6.46
CA VAL A 137 4.66 14.98 5.89
C VAL A 137 4.68 15.22 4.39
N HIS A 138 5.87 15.51 3.84
CA HIS A 138 6.06 15.79 2.43
C HIS A 138 6.73 14.64 1.68
N GLU A 139 6.49 14.57 0.37
CA GLU A 139 6.90 13.46 -0.48
C GLU A 139 8.42 13.30 -0.62
N TYR A 140 9.15 14.42 -0.67
CA TYR A 140 10.61 14.40 -0.83
C TYR A 140 11.30 14.70 0.49
N GLY A 141 12.33 13.92 0.87
CA GLY A 141 13.12 14.11 2.09
C GLY A 141 13.69 12.82 2.69
N SER A 142 13.39 11.65 2.11
CA SER A 142 14.01 10.39 2.51
C SER A 142 14.71 9.73 1.34
N LEU A 143 15.93 9.24 1.58
CA LEU A 143 16.70 8.37 0.67
C LEU A 143 16.67 6.90 1.12
N GLY A 144 16.01 6.60 2.24
CA GLY A 144 15.95 5.25 2.81
C GLY A 144 17.29 4.73 3.31
N CYS A 145 18.23 5.62 3.66
CA CYS A 145 19.58 5.28 4.11
C CYS A 145 19.66 5.08 5.62
N SER A 146 19.49 6.13 6.40
CA SER A 146 19.32 6.07 7.87
C SER A 146 17.83 5.90 8.25
N GLY A 147 17.06 5.25 7.40
CA GLY A 147 15.61 5.20 7.43
C GLY A 147 14.97 6.45 6.82
N ASP A 148 13.75 6.74 7.23
CA ASP A 148 12.90 7.79 6.69
C ASP A 148 13.05 9.10 7.47
N LEU A 149 14.26 9.70 7.46
CA LEU A 149 14.67 10.78 8.35
C LEU A 149 13.72 12.00 8.35
N ALA A 150 13.51 12.65 7.20
CA ALA A 150 12.66 13.83 7.14
C ALA A 150 11.19 13.53 7.44
N PRO A 151 10.56 12.46 6.90
CA PRO A 151 9.22 12.06 7.29
C PRO A 151 9.03 11.86 8.79
N LEU A 152 9.93 11.10 9.42
CA LEU A 152 9.90 10.86 10.87
C LEU A 152 10.15 12.15 11.68
N SER A 153 11.00 13.05 11.15
CA SER A 153 11.26 14.34 11.80
C SER A 153 10.03 15.25 11.82
N HIS A 154 9.23 15.27 10.75
CA HIS A 154 7.95 15.98 10.76
C HIS A 154 6.98 15.40 11.80
N CYS A 155 6.97 14.07 11.98
CA CYS A 155 6.19 13.45 13.05
C CYS A 155 6.70 13.84 14.44
N ALA A 156 8.02 13.85 14.65
CA ALA A 156 8.64 14.26 15.92
C ALA A 156 8.41 15.75 16.22
N LEU A 157 8.39 16.63 15.21
CA LEU A 157 8.00 18.05 15.39
C LEU A 157 6.61 18.18 15.99
N THR A 158 5.64 17.40 15.47
CA THR A 158 4.26 17.42 15.98
C THR A 158 4.19 16.99 17.44
N LEU A 159 5.00 15.99 17.87
CA LEU A 159 5.12 15.62 19.28
C LEU A 159 5.63 16.76 20.16
N MET A 160 6.49 17.64 19.63
CA MET A 160 7.02 18.81 20.31
C MET A 160 6.05 20.01 20.27
N GLY A 161 4.88 19.89 19.64
CA GLY A 161 3.93 20.99 19.42
C GLY A 161 4.35 21.97 18.33
N GLU A 162 5.28 21.59 17.46
CA GLU A 162 5.82 22.42 16.37
C GLU A 162 5.38 21.85 14.99
N GLY A 163 5.52 22.68 13.95
CA GLY A 163 5.10 22.33 12.59
C GLY A 163 3.58 22.32 12.43
N ASP A 164 3.13 21.74 11.31
CA ASP A 164 1.72 21.65 10.95
C ASP A 164 1.21 20.21 11.07
N ALA A 165 -0.06 20.05 11.44
CA ALA A 165 -0.73 18.78 11.48
C ALA A 165 -2.18 18.90 10.96
N GLU A 166 -2.71 17.80 10.44
CA GLU A 166 -4.10 17.65 10.04
C GLU A 166 -4.90 17.10 11.22
N GLY A 167 -5.97 17.81 11.60
CA GLY A 167 -6.89 17.38 12.64
C GLY A 167 -7.85 16.28 12.17
N PRO A 168 -8.69 15.75 13.10
CA PRO A 168 -9.69 14.74 12.77
C PRO A 168 -10.75 15.24 11.77
N ASP A 169 -10.92 16.54 11.64
CA ASP A 169 -11.81 17.22 10.69
C ASP A 169 -11.19 17.42 9.30
N GLY A 170 -9.97 16.93 9.05
CA GLY A 170 -9.22 17.08 7.81
C GLY A 170 -8.58 18.46 7.60
N THR A 171 -8.75 19.39 8.56
CA THR A 171 -8.15 20.73 8.45
C THR A 171 -6.71 20.73 8.96
N VAL A 172 -5.84 21.49 8.28
CA VAL A 172 -4.44 21.67 8.70
C VAL A 172 -4.32 22.92 9.56
N ARG A 173 -3.66 22.76 10.71
CA ARG A 173 -3.40 23.81 11.70
C ARG A 173 -2.02 23.62 12.33
N PRO A 174 -1.47 24.66 12.99
CA PRO A 174 -0.27 24.48 13.81
C PRO A 174 -0.44 23.36 14.84
N ALA A 175 0.55 22.47 14.95
CA ALA A 175 0.48 21.30 15.82
C ALA A 175 0.18 21.67 17.28
N GLY A 176 0.80 22.72 17.79
CA GLY A 176 0.57 23.18 19.18
C GLY A 176 -0.89 23.54 19.48
N GLU A 177 -1.62 24.11 18.51
CA GLU A 177 -3.04 24.41 18.65
C GLU A 177 -3.89 23.13 18.72
N LEU A 178 -3.58 22.14 17.87
CA LEU A 178 -4.27 20.85 17.85
C LEU A 178 -4.02 20.07 19.15
N LEU A 179 -2.77 20.02 19.62
CA LEU A 179 -2.43 19.36 20.88
C LEU A 179 -3.19 19.99 22.04
N ALA A 180 -3.16 21.32 22.15
CA ALA A 180 -3.87 22.04 23.20
C ALA A 180 -5.39 21.79 23.17
N ALA A 181 -6.00 21.77 21.97
CA ALA A 181 -7.42 21.50 21.80
C ALA A 181 -7.83 20.08 22.25
N HIS A 182 -6.90 19.13 22.24
CA HIS A 182 -7.13 17.75 22.68
C HIS A 182 -6.54 17.42 24.06
N GLY A 183 -6.03 18.43 24.78
CA GLY A 183 -5.44 18.24 26.11
C GLY A 183 -4.13 17.46 26.12
N ILE A 184 -3.42 17.41 24.99
CA ILE A 184 -2.15 16.72 24.85
C ILE A 184 -1.01 17.70 25.13
N THR A 185 -0.13 17.36 26.08
CA THR A 185 1.03 18.19 26.43
C THR A 185 2.17 17.89 25.44
N PRO A 186 2.76 18.92 24.80
CA PRO A 186 3.94 18.73 23.96
C PRO A 186 5.11 18.10 24.73
N VAL A 187 5.89 17.26 24.05
CA VAL A 187 7.03 16.56 24.64
C VAL A 187 8.28 17.44 24.63
N GLU A 188 8.93 17.57 25.79
CA GLU A 188 10.31 18.05 25.87
C GLU A 188 11.28 16.89 25.73
N LEU A 189 12.04 16.85 24.62
CA LEU A 189 12.98 15.76 24.32
C LEU A 189 14.20 15.80 25.23
N ARG A 190 14.63 14.62 25.69
CA ARG A 190 15.85 14.36 26.44
C ARG A 190 16.88 13.61 25.59
N GLU A 191 18.03 13.30 26.19
CA GLU A 191 19.12 12.56 25.53
C GLU A 191 18.63 11.34 24.78
N LYS A 192 19.08 11.15 23.57
CA LYS A 192 18.77 10.10 22.59
C LYS A 192 17.35 10.16 21.99
N GLU A 193 16.38 10.83 22.61
CA GLU A 193 14.97 10.77 22.16
C GLU A 193 14.75 11.38 20.79
N GLY A 194 15.40 12.52 20.49
CA GLY A 194 15.32 13.11 19.16
C GLY A 194 15.82 12.15 18.08
N LEU A 195 16.99 11.55 18.29
CA LEU A 195 17.56 10.59 17.32
C LEU A 195 16.71 9.32 17.21
N ALA A 196 16.22 8.77 18.34
CA ALA A 196 15.40 7.57 18.36
C ALA A 196 14.04 7.72 17.66
N LEU A 197 13.54 8.94 17.49
CA LEU A 197 12.32 9.22 16.76
C LEU A 197 12.52 9.29 15.22
N LEU A 198 13.77 9.32 14.74
CA LEU A 198 14.09 9.60 13.33
C LEU A 198 14.64 8.42 12.55
N ASN A 199 15.33 7.47 13.21
CA ASN A 199 16.02 6.36 12.54
C ASN A 199 15.12 5.15 12.40
N GLY A 200 14.58 4.93 11.21
CA GLY A 200 13.79 3.72 10.95
C GLY A 200 13.17 3.69 9.56
N THR A 201 12.78 2.48 9.16
CA THR A 201 12.17 2.16 7.88
C THR A 201 10.64 2.28 7.91
N ASP A 202 10.10 2.98 8.88
CA ASP A 202 8.67 2.92 9.25
C ASP A 202 7.74 3.45 8.16
N GLY A 203 8.15 4.48 7.42
CA GLY A 203 7.33 5.04 6.35
C GLY A 203 7.31 4.14 5.11
N MET A 204 8.47 3.64 4.68
CA MET A 204 8.52 2.71 3.54
C MET A 204 7.84 1.38 3.87
N LEU A 205 7.96 0.88 5.11
CA LEU A 205 7.22 -0.30 5.58
C LEU A 205 5.71 -0.03 5.65
N GLY A 206 5.29 1.12 6.15
CA GLY A 206 3.88 1.52 6.18
C GLY A 206 3.26 1.51 4.78
N MET A 207 3.95 2.11 3.81
CA MET A 207 3.51 2.09 2.40
C MET A 207 3.49 0.67 1.81
N LEU A 208 4.44 -0.18 2.18
CA LEU A 208 4.46 -1.59 1.75
C LEU A 208 3.23 -2.34 2.28
N VAL A 209 2.94 -2.24 3.58
CA VAL A 209 1.79 -2.92 4.20
C VAL A 209 0.47 -2.45 3.59
N MET A 210 0.28 -1.14 3.41
CA MET A 210 -0.91 -0.59 2.78
C MET A 210 -1.04 -1.04 1.32
N ALA A 211 0.07 -1.06 0.56
CA ALA A 211 0.07 -1.52 -0.83
C ALA A 211 -0.25 -3.02 -0.94
N LEU A 212 0.25 -3.86 -0.03
CA LEU A 212 -0.07 -5.29 -0.01
C LEU A 212 -1.55 -5.55 0.25
N ALA A 213 -2.17 -4.79 1.18
CA ALA A 213 -3.61 -4.89 1.44
C ALA A 213 -4.44 -4.51 0.20
N ASP A 214 -4.07 -3.42 -0.47
CA ASP A 214 -4.76 -2.95 -1.67
C ASP A 214 -4.55 -3.92 -2.85
N LEU A 215 -3.32 -4.39 -3.08
CA LEU A 215 -2.99 -5.31 -4.17
C LEU A 215 -3.69 -6.66 -4.02
N LYS A 216 -3.82 -7.18 -2.80
CA LYS A 216 -4.58 -8.42 -2.56
C LYS A 216 -6.01 -8.30 -3.09
N ASN A 217 -6.71 -7.21 -2.78
CA ASN A 217 -8.05 -6.93 -3.30
C ASN A 217 -8.04 -6.75 -4.83
N LEU A 218 -7.05 -6.04 -5.37
CA LEU A 218 -6.96 -5.77 -6.81
C LEU A 218 -6.67 -7.02 -7.64
N TYR A 219 -5.84 -7.94 -7.16
CA TYR A 219 -5.58 -9.21 -7.84
C TYR A 219 -6.81 -10.11 -7.86
N THR A 220 -7.57 -10.18 -6.76
CA THR A 220 -8.84 -10.91 -6.72
C THR A 220 -9.88 -10.25 -7.64
N SER A 221 -9.96 -8.93 -7.64
CA SER A 221 -10.82 -8.18 -8.58
C SER A 221 -10.41 -8.40 -10.04
N ALA A 222 -9.11 -8.50 -10.33
CA ALA A 222 -8.60 -8.77 -11.67
C ALA A 222 -8.92 -10.20 -12.17
N ASP A 223 -8.96 -11.18 -11.28
CA ASP A 223 -9.46 -12.53 -11.65
C ASP A 223 -10.95 -12.48 -12.02
N ILE A 224 -11.75 -11.69 -11.28
CA ILE A 224 -13.18 -11.49 -11.58
C ILE A 224 -13.34 -10.80 -12.94
N THR A 225 -12.62 -9.70 -13.19
CA THR A 225 -12.73 -8.98 -14.47
C THR A 225 -12.22 -9.79 -15.63
N ALA A 226 -11.18 -10.62 -15.43
CA ALA A 226 -10.68 -11.56 -16.45
C ALA A 226 -11.73 -12.62 -16.79
N ALA A 227 -12.45 -13.17 -15.79
CA ALA A 227 -13.53 -14.12 -16.02
C ALA A 227 -14.70 -13.48 -16.77
N LEU A 228 -15.14 -12.27 -16.37
CA LEU A 228 -16.16 -11.50 -17.09
C LEU A 228 -15.78 -11.22 -18.54
N SER A 229 -14.51 -10.83 -18.77
CA SER A 229 -13.98 -10.58 -20.11
C SER A 229 -13.92 -11.85 -20.96
N LEU A 230 -13.47 -12.98 -20.37
CA LEU A 230 -13.46 -14.29 -21.03
C LEU A 230 -14.87 -14.69 -21.45
N GLU A 231 -15.83 -14.57 -20.54
CA GLU A 231 -17.23 -14.91 -20.78
C GLU A 231 -17.83 -14.04 -21.89
N ALA A 232 -17.69 -12.72 -21.82
CA ALA A 232 -18.21 -11.80 -22.83
C ALA A 232 -17.58 -11.99 -24.21
N LEU A 233 -16.31 -12.43 -24.26
CA LEU A 233 -15.59 -12.80 -25.49
C LEU A 233 -15.92 -14.21 -25.98
N LEU A 234 -16.84 -14.91 -25.33
CA LEU A 234 -17.22 -16.29 -25.63
C LEU A 234 -16.00 -17.23 -25.61
N GLY A 235 -15.07 -16.97 -24.70
CA GLY A 235 -13.84 -17.74 -24.51
C GLY A 235 -14.09 -19.13 -23.94
N THR A 236 -13.06 -19.98 -23.93
CA THR A 236 -13.14 -21.31 -23.33
C THR A 236 -12.61 -21.34 -21.91
N ASP A 237 -13.33 -21.96 -21.00
CA ASP A 237 -12.93 -22.23 -19.63
C ASP A 237 -11.96 -23.42 -19.48
N LYS A 238 -11.75 -24.21 -20.56
CA LYS A 238 -10.84 -25.36 -20.55
C LYS A 238 -9.42 -25.03 -20.14
N VAL A 239 -8.96 -23.79 -20.39
CA VAL A 239 -7.63 -23.30 -19.98
C VAL A 239 -7.48 -23.13 -18.47
N LEU A 240 -8.60 -23.18 -17.72
CA LEU A 240 -8.65 -23.05 -16.27
C LEU A 240 -8.69 -24.41 -15.56
N ALA A 241 -8.66 -25.52 -16.30
CA ALA A 241 -8.77 -26.86 -15.74
C ALA A 241 -7.65 -27.13 -14.71
N PRO A 242 -7.98 -27.65 -13.51
CA PRO A 242 -7.02 -27.81 -12.40
C PRO A 242 -5.78 -28.65 -12.78
N GLU A 243 -5.96 -29.67 -13.61
CA GLU A 243 -4.87 -30.54 -14.07
C GLU A 243 -3.81 -29.79 -14.90
N LEU A 244 -4.17 -28.72 -15.61
CA LEU A 244 -3.23 -27.90 -16.36
C LEU A 244 -2.35 -27.06 -15.41
N HIS A 245 -2.90 -26.65 -14.29
CA HIS A 245 -2.17 -25.86 -13.30
C HIS A 245 -1.36 -26.76 -12.37
N ALA A 246 -1.80 -27.98 -12.11
CA ALA A 246 -1.07 -28.97 -11.32
C ALA A 246 0.28 -29.40 -11.93
N ILE A 247 0.38 -29.46 -13.28
CA ILE A 247 1.65 -29.78 -13.97
C ILE A 247 2.64 -28.59 -14.02
N ARG A 248 2.20 -27.39 -13.61
CA ARG A 248 3.04 -26.19 -13.42
C ARG A 248 2.73 -25.57 -12.05
N PRO A 249 3.28 -26.11 -10.96
CA PRO A 249 2.78 -25.87 -9.61
C PRO A 249 3.24 -24.53 -9.00
N HIS A 250 2.89 -23.42 -9.64
CA HIS A 250 2.96 -22.08 -9.05
C HIS A 250 1.67 -21.82 -8.25
N PRO A 251 1.73 -21.60 -6.93
CA PRO A 251 0.54 -21.49 -6.09
C PRO A 251 -0.44 -20.41 -6.55
N GLY A 252 0.05 -19.21 -6.81
CA GLY A 252 -0.78 -18.09 -7.25
C GLY A 252 -1.47 -18.34 -8.60
N GLN A 253 -0.83 -19.09 -9.53
CA GLN A 253 -1.45 -19.47 -10.79
C GLN A 253 -2.66 -20.40 -10.57
N GLY A 254 -2.54 -21.35 -9.64
CA GLY A 254 -3.65 -22.23 -9.27
C GLY A 254 -4.80 -21.46 -8.63
N VAL A 255 -4.51 -20.52 -7.75
CA VAL A 255 -5.50 -19.64 -7.10
C VAL A 255 -6.27 -18.82 -8.15
N SER A 256 -5.59 -18.13 -9.04
CA SER A 256 -6.24 -17.33 -10.09
C SER A 256 -7.10 -18.16 -11.03
N ALA A 257 -6.64 -19.35 -11.41
CA ALA A 257 -7.43 -20.25 -12.24
C ALA A 257 -8.71 -20.72 -11.53
N ASP A 258 -8.62 -21.09 -10.26
CA ASP A 258 -9.77 -21.51 -9.45
C ASP A 258 -10.78 -20.37 -9.25
N ASN A 259 -10.32 -19.15 -8.94
CA ASN A 259 -11.17 -17.98 -8.84
C ASN A 259 -11.96 -17.75 -10.15
N MET A 260 -11.27 -17.76 -11.29
CA MET A 260 -11.90 -17.57 -12.60
C MET A 260 -12.87 -18.71 -12.94
N LEU A 261 -12.51 -19.97 -12.63
CA LEU A 261 -13.37 -21.12 -12.90
C LEU A 261 -14.68 -21.03 -12.08
N ARG A 262 -14.58 -20.65 -10.80
CA ARG A 262 -15.77 -20.46 -9.96
C ARG A 262 -16.66 -19.32 -10.43
N MET A 263 -16.07 -18.23 -10.93
CA MET A 263 -16.82 -17.13 -11.55
C MET A 263 -17.63 -17.57 -12.77
N LEU A 264 -17.10 -18.50 -13.56
CA LEU A 264 -17.71 -18.97 -14.82
C LEU A 264 -18.68 -20.16 -14.64
N ALA A 265 -18.83 -20.66 -13.41
CA ALA A 265 -19.69 -21.79 -13.12
C ALA A 265 -21.14 -21.51 -13.56
N GLY A 266 -21.71 -22.38 -14.40
CA GLY A 266 -23.07 -22.24 -14.92
C GLY A 266 -23.23 -21.23 -16.06
N SER A 267 -22.13 -20.76 -16.66
CA SER A 267 -22.18 -19.90 -17.85
C SER A 267 -22.71 -20.64 -19.07
N GLY A 268 -23.64 -20.04 -19.79
CA GLY A 268 -24.07 -20.46 -21.12
C GLY A 268 -23.28 -19.80 -22.27
N LEU A 269 -22.27 -18.97 -21.94
CA LEU A 269 -21.45 -18.25 -22.91
C LEU A 269 -20.12 -18.93 -23.18
N THR A 270 -19.53 -19.58 -22.17
CA THR A 270 -18.23 -20.25 -22.32
C THR A 270 -18.33 -21.38 -23.35
N GLY A 271 -17.42 -21.36 -24.34
CA GLY A 271 -17.37 -22.39 -25.38
C GLY A 271 -18.52 -22.36 -26.41
N HIS A 272 -19.35 -21.31 -26.41
CA HIS A 272 -20.49 -21.17 -27.33
C HIS A 272 -20.12 -21.25 -28.83
N HIS A 273 -18.85 -21.00 -29.18
CA HIS A 273 -18.36 -21.06 -30.56
C HIS A 273 -17.78 -22.41 -31.00
N GLN A 274 -17.87 -23.44 -30.18
CA GLN A 274 -17.25 -24.74 -30.55
C GLN A 274 -17.84 -25.35 -31.80
N ASP A 275 -19.06 -24.95 -32.18
CA ASP A 275 -19.80 -25.51 -33.31
C ASP A 275 -19.73 -24.69 -34.61
N ASP A 276 -19.44 -23.37 -34.58
CA ASP A 276 -19.63 -22.48 -35.74
C ASP A 276 -18.33 -22.01 -36.44
N ALA A 277 -17.19 -22.04 -35.79
CA ALA A 277 -15.88 -21.79 -36.40
C ALA A 277 -14.78 -22.39 -35.52
N PRO A 278 -13.79 -23.10 -36.06
CA PRO A 278 -12.73 -23.74 -35.28
C PRO A 278 -11.80 -22.69 -34.70
N ARG A 279 -12.18 -22.10 -33.56
CA ARG A 279 -11.31 -21.29 -32.74
C ARG A 279 -10.42 -22.22 -31.94
N VAL A 280 -9.18 -22.38 -32.38
CA VAL A 280 -8.24 -23.33 -31.76
C VAL A 280 -7.80 -22.85 -30.38
N GLN A 281 -7.66 -21.53 -30.16
CA GLN A 281 -7.20 -20.95 -28.89
C GLN A 281 -7.67 -19.49 -28.73
N ASP A 282 -7.87 -19.09 -27.48
CA ASP A 282 -8.07 -17.69 -27.11
C ASP A 282 -6.77 -16.88 -27.16
N ALA A 283 -6.90 -15.55 -27.22
CA ALA A 283 -5.75 -14.67 -27.12
C ALA A 283 -5.05 -14.79 -25.74
N TYR A 284 -3.77 -14.47 -25.68
CA TYR A 284 -2.98 -14.56 -24.44
C TYR A 284 -3.56 -13.73 -23.29
N SER A 285 -4.11 -12.55 -23.57
CA SER A 285 -4.73 -11.72 -22.53
C SER A 285 -5.94 -12.37 -21.85
N VAL A 286 -6.54 -13.38 -22.49
CA VAL A 286 -7.64 -14.19 -21.95
C VAL A 286 -7.08 -15.48 -21.34
N ARG A 287 -6.45 -16.33 -22.16
CA ARG A 287 -6.05 -17.69 -21.73
C ARG A 287 -4.83 -17.73 -20.81
N CYS A 288 -3.98 -16.69 -20.80
CA CYS A 288 -2.81 -16.62 -19.92
C CYS A 288 -3.05 -15.72 -18.68
N ALA A 289 -4.30 -15.33 -18.41
CA ALA A 289 -4.63 -14.56 -17.22
C ALA A 289 -4.17 -15.24 -15.91
N PRO A 290 -4.40 -16.56 -15.69
CA PRO A 290 -3.93 -17.22 -14.48
C PRO A 290 -2.41 -17.18 -14.30
N GLN A 291 -1.64 -17.25 -15.41
CA GLN A 291 -0.18 -17.23 -15.36
C GLN A 291 0.36 -15.86 -14.96
N VAL A 292 -0.24 -14.79 -15.47
CA VAL A 292 0.17 -13.40 -15.16
C VAL A 292 -0.29 -13.00 -13.77
N ASN A 293 -1.58 -13.16 -13.48
CA ASN A 293 -2.15 -12.82 -12.17
C ASN A 293 -1.48 -13.66 -11.07
N GLY A 294 -1.27 -14.95 -11.32
CA GLY A 294 -0.63 -15.85 -10.37
C GLY A 294 0.82 -15.51 -10.06
N ALA A 295 1.62 -15.13 -11.08
CA ALA A 295 3.00 -14.67 -10.84
C ALA A 295 3.04 -13.42 -9.95
N GLY A 296 2.07 -12.52 -10.13
CA GLY A 296 1.90 -11.36 -9.25
C GLY A 296 1.56 -11.78 -7.82
N ARG A 297 0.62 -12.72 -7.62
CA ARG A 297 0.26 -13.26 -6.29
C ARG A 297 1.45 -13.88 -5.57
N ASP A 298 2.23 -14.72 -6.24
CA ASP A 298 3.45 -15.31 -5.68
C ASP A 298 4.49 -14.23 -5.28
N THR A 299 4.53 -13.11 -6.02
CA THR A 299 5.38 -11.95 -5.69
C THR A 299 4.85 -11.19 -4.47
N LEU A 300 3.52 -11.04 -4.35
CA LEU A 300 2.88 -10.45 -3.17
C LEU A 300 3.19 -11.28 -1.91
N ASP A 301 3.09 -12.60 -1.99
CA ASP A 301 3.39 -13.49 -0.87
C ASP A 301 4.84 -13.35 -0.42
N TYR A 302 5.79 -13.28 -1.35
CA TYR A 302 7.19 -13.01 -1.01
C TYR A 302 7.36 -11.63 -0.34
N ALA A 303 6.72 -10.59 -0.86
CA ALA A 303 6.79 -9.26 -0.27
C ALA A 303 6.15 -9.21 1.13
N ALA A 304 5.06 -9.96 1.35
CA ALA A 304 4.42 -10.10 2.66
C ALA A 304 5.36 -10.78 3.69
N VAL A 305 6.15 -11.78 3.28
CA VAL A 305 7.19 -12.39 4.14
C VAL A 305 8.23 -11.35 4.55
N VAL A 306 8.69 -10.50 3.63
CA VAL A 306 9.66 -9.43 3.93
C VAL A 306 9.04 -8.39 4.87
N ALA A 307 7.80 -7.96 4.59
CA ALA A 307 7.06 -7.03 5.46
C ALA A 307 6.91 -7.59 6.88
N GLY A 308 6.56 -8.88 7.02
CA GLY A 308 6.44 -9.55 8.32
C GLY A 308 7.76 -9.58 9.11
N ARG A 309 8.90 -9.78 8.44
CA ARG A 309 10.22 -9.69 9.08
C ARG A 309 10.54 -8.27 9.55
N GLU A 310 10.23 -7.27 8.74
CA GLU A 310 10.44 -5.87 9.10
C GLU A 310 9.47 -5.42 10.21
N LEU A 311 8.23 -5.89 10.22
CA LEU A 311 7.28 -5.70 11.31
C LEU A 311 7.80 -6.28 12.65
N ALA A 312 8.53 -7.39 12.61
CA ALA A 312 9.14 -7.99 13.79
C ALA A 312 10.42 -7.29 14.25
N SER A 313 10.99 -6.39 13.43
CA SER A 313 12.27 -5.72 13.71
C SER A 313 12.11 -4.55 14.67
N SER A 314 13.19 -4.21 15.39
CA SER A 314 13.33 -2.97 16.18
C SER A 314 14.45 -2.13 15.55
N VAL A 315 14.06 -1.26 14.63
CA VAL A 315 15.01 -0.45 13.83
C VAL A 315 15.31 0.86 14.52
N ASP A 316 16.53 1.00 15.02
CA ASP A 316 17.08 2.24 15.59
C ASP A 316 18.61 2.22 15.48
N ASN A 317 19.24 3.38 15.56
CA ASN A 317 20.69 3.54 15.65
C ASN A 317 21.08 4.76 16.50
N PRO A 318 21.76 4.56 17.64
CA PRO A 318 22.18 3.27 18.20
C PRO A 318 21.00 2.53 18.87
N VAL A 319 21.08 1.22 18.96
CA VAL A 319 20.12 0.40 19.71
C VAL A 319 20.57 0.26 21.17
N VAL A 320 19.60 0.13 22.07
CA VAL A 320 19.81 -0.23 23.48
C VAL A 320 19.59 -1.73 23.63
N LEU A 321 20.61 -2.43 24.15
CA LEU A 321 20.56 -3.86 24.36
C LEU A 321 20.23 -4.20 25.82
N PRO A 322 19.61 -5.37 26.09
CA PRO A 322 19.23 -5.76 27.46
C PRO A 322 20.40 -5.91 28.43
N ASP A 323 21.60 -6.16 27.91
CA ASP A 323 22.84 -6.26 28.71
C ASP A 323 23.46 -4.89 29.07
N GLY A 324 22.79 -3.79 28.72
CA GLY A 324 23.21 -2.42 29.03
C GLY A 324 24.14 -1.77 28.01
N ARG A 325 24.47 -2.46 26.90
CA ARG A 325 25.22 -1.85 25.79
C ARG A 325 24.33 -0.96 24.94
N VAL A 326 24.91 0.10 24.39
CA VAL A 326 24.29 0.95 23.36
C VAL A 326 25.20 0.91 22.13
N GLU A 327 24.71 0.26 21.06
CA GLU A 327 25.54 -0.11 19.92
C GLU A 327 25.06 0.55 18.62
N SER A 328 26.02 1.14 17.90
CA SER A 328 25.79 1.60 16.54
C SER A 328 25.68 0.44 15.57
N ASN A 329 24.78 0.53 14.59
CA ASN A 329 24.49 -0.57 13.66
C ASN A 329 23.99 -0.05 12.32
N GLY A 330 23.70 -0.96 11.37
CA GLY A 330 23.17 -0.66 10.03
C GLY A 330 21.73 -1.11 9.78
N ASN A 331 20.98 -1.49 10.81
CA ASN A 331 19.64 -2.08 10.65
C ASN A 331 18.59 -1.08 10.08
N PHE A 332 18.91 0.20 10.07
CA PHE A 332 18.09 1.26 9.47
C PHE A 332 18.13 1.26 7.94
N HIS A 333 19.02 0.48 7.29
CA HIS A 333 19.14 0.50 5.84
C HIS A 333 17.95 -0.20 5.18
N GLY A 334 17.19 0.54 4.39
CA GLY A 334 15.90 0.11 3.84
C GLY A 334 15.96 -0.86 2.67
N ALA A 335 17.12 -1.38 2.26
CA ALA A 335 17.25 -2.22 1.06
C ALA A 335 16.32 -3.44 1.01
N PRO A 336 16.09 -4.21 2.10
CA PRO A 336 15.17 -5.35 2.05
C PRO A 336 13.74 -4.95 1.64
N VAL A 337 13.28 -3.81 2.16
CA VAL A 337 11.94 -3.26 1.87
C VAL A 337 11.91 -2.65 0.47
N ALA A 338 12.98 -1.91 0.08
CA ALA A 338 13.07 -1.25 -1.22
C ALA A 338 12.93 -2.21 -2.40
N TYR A 339 13.58 -3.36 -2.34
CA TYR A 339 13.54 -4.35 -3.42
C TYR A 339 12.13 -4.89 -3.64
N VAL A 340 11.43 -5.28 -2.59
CA VAL A 340 10.08 -5.83 -2.75
C VAL A 340 9.05 -4.77 -3.17
N LEU A 341 9.24 -3.50 -2.82
CA LEU A 341 8.44 -2.39 -3.32
C LEU A 341 8.55 -2.25 -4.85
N ASP A 342 9.77 -2.35 -5.39
CA ASP A 342 9.99 -2.33 -6.83
C ASP A 342 9.48 -3.59 -7.53
N PHE A 343 9.63 -4.78 -6.92
CA PHE A 343 9.05 -6.01 -7.47
C PHE A 343 7.52 -5.90 -7.60
N LEU A 344 6.85 -5.34 -6.59
CA LEU A 344 5.42 -5.10 -6.62
C LEU A 344 5.00 -4.09 -7.70
N ALA A 345 5.80 -3.05 -7.95
CA ALA A 345 5.55 -2.09 -9.02
C ALA A 345 5.63 -2.74 -10.41
N ILE A 346 6.57 -3.68 -10.61
CA ILE A 346 6.72 -4.44 -11.86
C ILE A 346 5.48 -5.31 -12.12
N VAL A 347 5.08 -6.12 -11.15
CA VAL A 347 3.94 -7.03 -11.34
C VAL A 347 2.60 -6.29 -11.42
N ALA A 348 2.45 -5.14 -10.76
CA ALA A 348 1.30 -4.26 -10.91
C ALA A 348 1.20 -3.69 -12.33
N ALA A 349 2.32 -3.29 -12.93
CA ALA A 349 2.36 -2.77 -14.30
C ALA A 349 2.00 -3.85 -15.33
N ASP A 350 2.45 -5.08 -15.14
CA ASP A 350 2.11 -6.21 -16.02
C ASP A 350 0.63 -6.57 -15.92
N LEU A 351 0.08 -6.64 -14.70
CA LEU A 351 -1.35 -6.83 -14.48
C LEU A 351 -2.19 -5.74 -15.15
N GLY A 352 -1.80 -4.46 -14.99
CA GLY A 352 -2.48 -3.36 -15.66
C GLY A 352 -2.45 -3.48 -17.19
N SER A 353 -1.33 -3.93 -17.75
CA SER A 353 -1.17 -4.14 -19.18
C SER A 353 -2.08 -5.24 -19.71
N ILE A 354 -2.19 -6.39 -19.03
CA ILE A 354 -3.07 -7.49 -19.49
C ILE A 354 -4.56 -7.14 -19.34
N CYS A 355 -4.95 -6.39 -18.30
CA CYS A 355 -6.31 -5.88 -18.12
C CYS A 355 -6.72 -4.98 -19.31
N GLU A 356 -5.87 -4.05 -19.68
CA GLU A 356 -6.12 -3.14 -20.81
C GLU A 356 -6.22 -3.91 -22.14
N ARG A 357 -5.42 -4.93 -22.37
CA ARG A 357 -5.52 -5.77 -23.57
C ARG A 357 -6.86 -6.52 -23.68
N ARG A 358 -7.48 -6.89 -22.56
CA ARG A 358 -8.83 -7.48 -22.57
C ARG A 358 -9.89 -6.43 -22.90
N THR A 359 -9.79 -5.24 -22.33
CA THR A 359 -10.67 -4.11 -22.68
C THR A 359 -10.58 -3.78 -24.16
N ASP A 360 -9.37 -3.59 -24.71
CA ASP A 360 -9.15 -3.35 -26.14
C ASP A 360 -9.81 -4.42 -27.04
N ARG A 361 -9.73 -5.69 -26.62
CA ARG A 361 -10.35 -6.79 -27.35
C ARG A 361 -11.88 -6.75 -27.31
N LEU A 362 -12.49 -6.41 -26.18
CA LEU A 362 -13.94 -6.23 -26.07
C LEU A 362 -14.46 -5.13 -26.99
N LEU A 363 -13.67 -4.08 -27.22
CA LEU A 363 -14.05 -2.91 -28.02
C LEU A 363 -13.83 -3.09 -29.52
N ASP A 364 -13.03 -4.06 -29.94
CA ASP A 364 -12.72 -4.29 -31.35
C ASP A 364 -13.73 -5.24 -32.00
N LYS A 365 -14.53 -4.72 -32.91
CA LYS A 365 -15.54 -5.48 -33.67
C LYS A 365 -15.02 -6.75 -34.38
N ASN A 366 -13.72 -6.78 -34.74
CA ASN A 366 -13.12 -7.91 -35.45
C ASN A 366 -12.63 -9.00 -34.49
N ARG A 367 -12.51 -8.72 -33.19
CA ARG A 367 -11.94 -9.59 -32.17
C ARG A 367 -12.89 -9.92 -31.02
N SER A 368 -14.05 -9.24 -30.97
CA SER A 368 -15.03 -9.38 -29.88
C SER A 368 -16.17 -10.38 -30.18
N HIS A 369 -16.10 -11.07 -31.32
CA HIS A 369 -17.05 -12.11 -31.69
C HIS A 369 -18.52 -11.63 -31.69
N GLY A 370 -18.80 -10.50 -32.37
CA GLY A 370 -20.17 -9.99 -32.55
C GLY A 370 -20.66 -9.01 -31.47
N LEU A 371 -19.79 -8.54 -30.60
CA LEU A 371 -20.11 -7.32 -29.82
C LEU A 371 -20.05 -6.10 -30.75
N PRO A 372 -20.87 -5.06 -30.48
CA PRO A 372 -20.83 -3.83 -31.27
C PRO A 372 -19.48 -3.12 -31.08
N PRO A 373 -19.01 -2.35 -32.12
CA PRO A 373 -17.78 -1.58 -32.01
C PRO A 373 -17.81 -0.66 -30.77
N PHE A 374 -16.74 -0.68 -29.99
CA PHE A 374 -16.60 0.12 -28.74
C PHE A 374 -17.70 -0.12 -27.70
N LEU A 375 -18.46 -1.19 -27.81
CA LEU A 375 -19.66 -1.50 -27.02
C LEU A 375 -20.69 -0.35 -27.09
N ALA A 376 -20.73 0.37 -28.22
CA ALA A 376 -21.67 1.44 -28.47
C ALA A 376 -23.09 0.91 -28.69
N ASP A 377 -24.11 1.71 -28.35
CA ASP A 377 -25.52 1.36 -28.57
C ASP A 377 -25.88 1.49 -30.06
N ASP A 378 -25.67 2.65 -30.64
CA ASP A 378 -25.75 2.92 -32.09
C ASP A 378 -24.38 3.34 -32.62
N ALA A 379 -23.57 2.35 -33.01
CA ALA A 379 -22.18 2.58 -33.42
C ALA A 379 -22.08 3.51 -34.64
N GLY A 380 -21.49 4.65 -34.48
CA GLY A 380 -21.37 5.72 -35.48
C GLY A 380 -22.13 6.99 -35.07
N VAL A 381 -23.28 6.87 -34.43
CA VAL A 381 -23.92 7.95 -33.67
C VAL A 381 -23.26 8.03 -32.30
N ASP A 382 -23.13 6.89 -31.63
CA ASP A 382 -22.43 6.71 -30.37
C ASP A 382 -20.97 6.28 -30.58
N SER A 383 -20.06 6.80 -29.76
CA SER A 383 -18.65 6.42 -29.69
C SER A 383 -18.39 5.31 -28.64
N GLY A 384 -19.34 5.08 -27.75
CA GLY A 384 -19.26 4.08 -26.69
C GLY A 384 -18.07 4.27 -25.74
N LEU A 385 -17.31 3.22 -25.49
CA LEU A 385 -16.19 3.23 -24.53
C LEU A 385 -14.82 3.55 -25.16
N MET A 386 -14.78 4.11 -26.39
CA MET A 386 -13.53 4.40 -27.08
C MET A 386 -12.55 5.20 -26.19
N ILE A 387 -13.01 6.29 -25.57
CA ILE A 387 -12.14 7.18 -24.77
C ILE A 387 -11.90 6.63 -23.35
N ALA A 388 -12.77 5.79 -22.81
CA ALA A 388 -12.49 5.06 -21.57
C ALA A 388 -11.25 4.16 -21.72
N GLN A 389 -11.09 3.49 -22.88
CA GLN A 389 -9.90 2.71 -23.17
C GLN A 389 -8.66 3.60 -23.38
N TYR A 390 -8.79 4.80 -23.93
CA TYR A 390 -7.66 5.76 -24.01
C TYR A 390 -7.17 6.15 -22.61
N THR A 391 -8.08 6.40 -21.69
CA THR A 391 -7.74 6.66 -20.28
C THR A 391 -7.00 5.49 -19.67
N GLN A 392 -7.48 4.26 -19.87
CA GLN A 392 -6.83 3.05 -19.39
C GLN A 392 -5.43 2.87 -20.01
N ALA A 393 -5.27 3.10 -21.31
CA ALA A 393 -3.99 3.00 -21.99
C ALA A 393 -2.98 4.06 -21.51
N ALA A 394 -3.44 5.28 -21.19
CA ALA A 394 -2.60 6.33 -20.60
C ALA A 394 -2.08 5.91 -19.21
N LEU A 395 -2.94 5.31 -18.37
CA LEU A 395 -2.56 4.77 -17.08
C LEU A 395 -1.55 3.63 -17.23
N VAL A 396 -1.73 2.72 -18.18
CA VAL A 396 -0.76 1.63 -18.47
C VAL A 396 0.58 2.20 -18.92
N SER A 397 0.60 3.26 -19.72
CA SER A 397 1.84 3.93 -20.10
C SER A 397 2.57 4.54 -18.90
N GLU A 398 1.84 5.13 -17.96
CA GLU A 398 2.40 5.64 -16.69
C GLU A 398 2.97 4.49 -15.84
N MET A 399 2.22 3.39 -15.70
CA MET A 399 2.66 2.21 -14.96
C MET A 399 4.01 1.67 -15.43
N LYS A 400 4.29 1.69 -16.75
CA LYS A 400 5.58 1.27 -17.31
C LYS A 400 6.75 2.13 -16.82
N ARG A 401 6.53 3.43 -16.62
CA ARG A 401 7.53 4.34 -16.03
C ARG A 401 7.72 4.07 -14.55
N LEU A 402 6.61 3.83 -13.82
CA LEU A 402 6.64 3.51 -12.40
C LEU A 402 7.27 2.13 -12.11
N ALA A 403 7.31 1.22 -13.08
CA ALA A 403 7.95 -0.08 -12.96
C ALA A 403 9.49 -0.03 -13.03
N VAL A 404 10.10 1.10 -13.43
CA VAL A 404 11.57 1.25 -13.41
C VAL A 404 12.06 1.23 -11.96
N PRO A 405 12.98 0.32 -11.57
CA PRO A 405 13.39 0.18 -10.18
C PRO A 405 14.08 1.43 -9.63
N ALA A 406 13.59 1.98 -8.52
CA ALA A 406 14.26 3.05 -7.78
C ALA A 406 15.38 2.49 -6.90
N SER A 407 15.22 1.27 -6.39
CA SER A 407 16.19 0.60 -5.51
C SER A 407 17.49 0.21 -6.22
N ALA A 408 17.56 0.34 -7.55
CA ALA A 408 18.79 0.18 -8.32
C ALA A 408 19.69 1.42 -8.28
N ASP A 409 19.18 2.57 -7.82
CA ASP A 409 19.89 3.83 -7.69
C ASP A 409 20.48 4.01 -6.29
N SER A 410 21.54 4.82 -6.19
CA SER A 410 22.13 5.22 -4.91
C SER A 410 22.84 6.56 -5.07
N ILE A 411 22.61 7.46 -4.11
CA ILE A 411 23.18 8.81 -4.12
C ILE A 411 23.93 9.02 -2.79
N PRO A 412 25.26 9.26 -2.81
CA PRO A 412 25.99 9.52 -1.57
C PRO A 412 25.56 10.85 -0.92
N SER A 413 25.45 10.83 0.41
CA SER A 413 25.00 11.97 1.21
C SER A 413 25.78 12.09 2.53
N SER A 414 25.43 13.07 3.37
CA SER A 414 26.02 13.29 4.71
C SER A 414 27.56 13.33 4.69
N ALA A 415 28.14 14.13 3.77
CA ALA A 415 29.60 14.24 3.58
C ALA A 415 30.27 12.86 3.33
N MET A 416 29.65 12.00 2.55
CA MET A 416 30.07 10.64 2.19
C MET A 416 30.02 9.63 3.35
N GLN A 417 29.46 9.97 4.50
CA GLN A 417 29.20 9.02 5.58
C GLN A 417 28.10 8.02 5.20
N GLU A 418 27.10 8.48 4.44
CA GLU A 418 26.03 7.70 3.87
C GLU A 418 26.30 7.53 2.37
N ASP A 419 27.30 6.74 2.03
CA ASP A 419 27.83 6.59 0.67
C ASP A 419 27.06 5.56 -0.19
N HIS A 420 26.15 4.79 0.44
CA HIS A 420 25.23 3.87 -0.22
C HIS A 420 23.84 3.92 0.45
N VAL A 421 22.79 4.21 -0.34
CA VAL A 421 21.42 4.38 0.13
C VAL A 421 20.47 3.45 -0.61
N SER A 422 19.30 3.15 -0.02
CA SER A 422 18.37 2.16 -0.56
C SER A 422 17.37 2.70 -1.57
N MET A 423 17.11 4.01 -1.58
CA MET A 423 16.02 4.68 -2.31
C MET A 423 14.62 4.08 -2.00
N GLY A 424 14.45 3.43 -0.84
CA GLY A 424 13.24 2.70 -0.47
C GLY A 424 12.00 3.58 -0.38
N TRP A 425 12.13 4.82 0.10
CA TRP A 425 11.03 5.77 0.10
C TRP A 425 10.54 6.09 -1.32
N SER A 426 11.45 6.31 -2.27
CA SER A 426 11.12 6.55 -3.67
C SER A 426 10.44 5.33 -4.30
N ALA A 427 10.92 4.11 -4.01
CA ALA A 427 10.29 2.86 -4.45
C ALA A 427 8.86 2.75 -3.91
N ALA A 428 8.66 3.10 -2.63
CA ALA A 428 7.36 3.07 -1.97
C ALA A 428 6.37 4.09 -2.58
N ARG A 429 6.80 5.34 -2.82
CA ARG A 429 5.97 6.38 -3.45
C ARG A 429 5.54 5.99 -4.86
N LYS A 430 6.47 5.45 -5.68
CA LYS A 430 6.14 4.90 -7.00
C LYS A 430 5.08 3.81 -6.91
N LEU A 431 5.25 2.87 -5.98
CA LEU A 431 4.32 1.77 -5.82
C LEU A 431 2.92 2.28 -5.42
N ARG A 432 2.81 3.25 -4.50
CA ARG A 432 1.50 3.84 -4.14
C ARG A 432 0.80 4.42 -5.36
N THR A 433 1.51 5.17 -6.19
CA THR A 433 0.95 5.69 -7.45
C THR A 433 0.57 4.55 -8.42
N ALA A 434 1.39 3.49 -8.50
CA ALA A 434 1.09 2.33 -9.34
C ALA A 434 -0.17 1.59 -8.88
N VAL A 435 -0.36 1.40 -7.58
CA VAL A 435 -1.58 0.78 -7.00
C VAL A 435 -2.82 1.61 -7.32
N ASP A 436 -2.74 2.93 -7.19
CA ASP A 436 -3.83 3.83 -7.56
C ASP A 436 -4.21 3.74 -9.03
N ASN A 437 -3.21 3.68 -9.90
CA ASN A 437 -3.44 3.55 -11.33
C ASN A 437 -4.00 2.17 -11.68
N LEU A 438 -3.51 1.11 -11.03
CA LEU A 438 -4.01 -0.25 -11.23
C LEU A 438 -5.49 -0.37 -10.85
N ALA A 439 -5.93 0.23 -9.75
CA ALA A 439 -7.34 0.24 -9.35
C ALA A 439 -8.22 0.85 -10.45
N ARG A 440 -7.80 1.99 -11.02
CA ARG A 440 -8.52 2.63 -12.15
C ARG A 440 -8.52 1.76 -13.40
N ILE A 441 -7.41 1.09 -13.70
CA ILE A 441 -7.30 0.17 -14.86
C ILE A 441 -8.28 -1.00 -14.72
N VAL A 442 -8.34 -1.63 -13.54
CA VAL A 442 -9.26 -2.72 -13.23
C VAL A 442 -10.72 -2.23 -13.27
N ALA A 443 -10.99 -1.03 -12.79
CA ALA A 443 -12.32 -0.42 -12.83
C ALA A 443 -12.82 -0.18 -14.27
N VAL A 444 -11.96 0.27 -15.17
CA VAL A 444 -12.32 0.45 -16.60
C VAL A 444 -12.60 -0.91 -17.24
N GLU A 445 -11.79 -1.94 -16.96
CA GLU A 445 -12.05 -3.30 -17.45
C GLU A 445 -13.38 -3.84 -16.89
N LEU A 446 -13.64 -3.68 -15.59
CA LEU A 446 -14.90 -4.08 -14.95
C LEU A 446 -16.08 -3.43 -15.66
N TYR A 447 -16.02 -2.13 -15.88
CA TYR A 447 -17.10 -1.40 -16.54
C TYR A 447 -17.35 -1.90 -17.98
N ALA A 448 -16.28 -2.10 -18.74
CA ALA A 448 -16.36 -2.60 -20.11
C ALA A 448 -16.89 -4.07 -20.16
N ALA A 449 -16.34 -4.94 -19.29
CA ALA A 449 -16.71 -6.35 -19.28
C ALA A 449 -18.16 -6.56 -18.82
N THR A 450 -18.64 -5.83 -17.79
CA THR A 450 -20.04 -5.90 -17.37
C THR A 450 -21.00 -5.39 -18.45
N ARG A 451 -20.68 -4.29 -19.13
CA ARG A 451 -21.46 -3.81 -20.29
C ARG A 451 -21.51 -4.86 -21.41
N ALA A 452 -20.41 -5.53 -21.70
CA ALA A 452 -20.34 -6.58 -22.71
C ALA A 452 -21.17 -7.82 -22.31
N VAL A 453 -21.16 -8.22 -21.04
CA VAL A 453 -22.00 -9.31 -20.51
C VAL A 453 -23.49 -8.99 -20.65
N GLU A 454 -23.93 -7.76 -20.36
CA GLU A 454 -25.31 -7.31 -20.54
C GLU A 454 -25.74 -7.33 -22.02
N ILE A 455 -24.85 -6.92 -22.94
CA ILE A 455 -25.10 -7.01 -24.38
C ILE A 455 -25.27 -8.48 -24.80
N ARG A 456 -24.44 -9.39 -24.27
CA ARG A 456 -24.61 -10.85 -24.51
C ARG A 456 -25.93 -11.37 -23.98
N ALA A 457 -26.36 -10.94 -22.80
CA ALA A 457 -27.66 -11.31 -22.25
C ALA A 457 -28.81 -10.82 -23.14
N ALA A 458 -28.71 -9.59 -23.67
CA ALA A 458 -29.68 -9.06 -24.63
C ALA A 458 -29.70 -9.82 -25.97
N GLN A 459 -28.60 -10.49 -26.34
CA GLN A 459 -28.50 -11.39 -27.48
C GLN A 459 -29.11 -12.80 -27.20
N GLY A 460 -29.68 -13.01 -26.02
CA GLY A 460 -30.34 -14.27 -25.64
C GLY A 460 -29.40 -15.32 -25.02
N LEU A 461 -28.15 -14.96 -24.71
CA LEU A 461 -27.20 -15.84 -24.03
C LEU A 461 -27.34 -15.70 -22.51
N THR A 462 -27.03 -16.76 -21.75
CA THR A 462 -27.20 -16.76 -20.29
C THR A 462 -25.85 -16.63 -19.60
N PRO A 463 -25.50 -15.45 -19.00
CA PRO A 463 -24.28 -15.28 -18.24
C PRO A 463 -24.25 -16.14 -16.96
N ALA A 464 -23.05 -16.44 -16.46
CA ALA A 464 -22.86 -17.11 -15.18
C ALA A 464 -23.58 -16.36 -14.04
N PRO A 465 -24.12 -17.07 -13.04
CA PRO A 465 -24.76 -16.41 -11.88
C PRO A 465 -23.86 -15.40 -11.16
N ALA A 466 -22.55 -15.70 -11.04
CA ALA A 466 -21.59 -14.78 -10.43
C ALA A 466 -21.36 -13.51 -11.28
N SER A 467 -21.33 -13.66 -12.62
CA SER A 467 -21.26 -12.52 -13.54
C SER A 467 -22.50 -11.63 -13.44
N GLN A 468 -23.69 -12.23 -13.32
CA GLN A 468 -24.94 -11.49 -13.11
C GLN A 468 -24.92 -10.72 -11.76
N ALA A 469 -24.38 -11.34 -10.70
CA ALA A 469 -24.23 -10.70 -9.40
C ALA A 469 -23.27 -9.49 -9.47
N ALA A 470 -22.12 -9.62 -10.16
CA ALA A 470 -21.18 -8.52 -10.36
C ALA A 470 -21.84 -7.35 -11.12
N VAL A 471 -22.55 -7.65 -12.22
CA VAL A 471 -23.30 -6.64 -13.00
C VAL A 471 -24.32 -5.93 -12.11
N ALA A 472 -25.19 -6.66 -11.43
CA ALA A 472 -26.25 -6.09 -10.61
C ALA A 472 -25.68 -5.18 -9.49
N ALA A 473 -24.62 -5.63 -8.83
CA ALA A 473 -23.97 -4.87 -7.75
C ALA A 473 -23.29 -3.59 -8.25
N LEU A 474 -22.63 -3.64 -9.41
CA LEU A 474 -22.03 -2.45 -10.01
C LEU A 474 -23.10 -1.42 -10.44
N ARG A 475 -24.23 -1.87 -10.99
CA ARG A 475 -25.36 -0.99 -11.33
C ARG A 475 -25.97 -0.36 -10.09
N ALA A 476 -26.13 -1.13 -9.03
CA ALA A 476 -26.58 -0.62 -7.73
C ALA A 476 -25.60 0.37 -7.08
N ALA A 477 -24.32 0.30 -7.45
CA ALA A 477 -23.30 1.26 -7.02
C ALA A 477 -23.30 2.59 -7.82
N GLY A 478 -24.18 2.72 -8.82
CA GLY A 478 -24.39 3.96 -9.59
C GLY A 478 -23.65 4.02 -10.92
N ALA A 479 -22.96 2.96 -11.34
CA ALA A 479 -22.42 2.86 -12.69
C ALA A 479 -23.49 2.35 -13.66
N GLU A 480 -23.92 3.15 -14.62
CA GLU A 480 -25.01 2.79 -15.54
C GLU A 480 -24.60 1.73 -16.58
N GLY A 481 -25.58 0.97 -17.08
CA GLY A 481 -25.43 -0.09 -18.06
C GLY A 481 -25.34 0.39 -19.52
N PRO A 482 -25.58 -0.51 -20.51
CA PRO A 482 -25.68 -0.15 -21.91
C PRO A 482 -26.73 0.95 -22.18
N GLY A 483 -26.54 1.71 -23.24
CA GLY A 483 -27.38 2.80 -23.65
C GLY A 483 -26.59 3.82 -24.49
N PRO A 484 -27.23 4.90 -24.96
CA PRO A 484 -26.58 5.93 -25.76
C PRO A 484 -25.43 6.62 -25.01
N ASP A 485 -24.58 7.33 -25.78
CA ASP A 485 -23.44 8.08 -25.23
C ASP A 485 -23.90 9.09 -24.17
N ARG A 486 -23.14 9.16 -23.06
CA ARG A 486 -23.37 10.06 -21.93
C ARG A 486 -22.03 10.47 -21.30
N PHE A 487 -22.09 11.35 -20.30
CA PHE A 487 -20.91 11.72 -19.52
C PHE A 487 -20.42 10.52 -18.69
N LEU A 488 -19.34 9.86 -19.13
CA LEU A 488 -18.85 8.59 -18.57
C LEU A 488 -18.03 8.73 -17.28
N ALA A 489 -17.43 9.89 -17.00
CA ALA A 489 -16.54 10.01 -15.84
C ALA A 489 -17.20 9.63 -14.50
N PRO A 490 -18.48 9.94 -14.23
CA PRO A 490 -19.15 9.47 -13.01
C PRO A 490 -19.27 7.94 -12.92
N ASP A 491 -19.54 7.25 -14.03
CA ASP A 491 -19.63 5.79 -14.09
C ASP A 491 -18.26 5.13 -13.76
N LEU A 492 -17.20 5.68 -14.36
CA LEU A 492 -15.84 5.19 -14.12
C LEU A 492 -15.40 5.46 -12.67
N ALA A 493 -15.76 6.61 -12.10
CA ALA A 493 -15.48 6.92 -10.70
C ALA A 493 -16.25 5.98 -9.73
N ALA A 494 -17.51 5.67 -10.04
CA ALA A 494 -18.29 4.70 -9.28
C ALA A 494 -17.68 3.30 -9.34
N ALA A 495 -17.20 2.86 -10.52
CA ALA A 495 -16.50 1.60 -10.68
C ALA A 495 -15.15 1.56 -9.93
N ASP A 496 -14.36 2.66 -9.95
CA ASP A 496 -13.10 2.77 -9.21
C ASP A 496 -13.34 2.64 -7.69
N THR A 497 -14.31 3.38 -7.17
CA THR A 497 -14.71 3.28 -5.75
C THR A 497 -15.17 1.86 -5.41
N PHE A 498 -15.99 1.25 -6.25
CA PHE A 498 -16.53 -0.10 -6.05
C PHE A 498 -15.43 -1.17 -5.96
N VAL A 499 -14.40 -1.07 -6.80
CA VAL A 499 -13.22 -1.95 -6.78
C VAL A 499 -12.38 -1.70 -5.52
N ARG A 500 -12.05 -0.44 -5.22
CA ARG A 500 -11.18 -0.09 -4.07
C ARG A 500 -11.76 -0.51 -2.73
N GLU A 501 -13.07 -0.39 -2.56
CA GLU A 501 -13.77 -0.77 -1.33
C GLU A 501 -13.97 -2.29 -1.19
N GLY A 502 -13.46 -3.11 -2.11
CA GLY A 502 -13.64 -4.57 -2.10
C GLY A 502 -15.08 -5.03 -2.38
N ARG A 503 -15.95 -4.13 -2.81
CA ARG A 503 -17.38 -4.41 -3.05
C ARG A 503 -17.61 -5.36 -4.23
N LEU A 504 -16.68 -5.39 -5.20
CA LEU A 504 -16.74 -6.35 -6.31
C LEU A 504 -16.58 -7.78 -5.80
N VAL A 505 -15.58 -8.03 -4.97
CA VAL A 505 -15.33 -9.36 -4.37
C VAL A 505 -16.52 -9.74 -3.49
N ALA A 506 -16.94 -8.85 -2.59
CA ALA A 506 -18.07 -9.10 -1.69
C ALA A 506 -19.39 -9.40 -2.44
N ALA A 507 -19.59 -8.86 -3.65
CA ALA A 507 -20.80 -9.08 -4.44
C ALA A 507 -20.86 -10.49 -5.06
N VAL A 508 -19.74 -11.09 -5.39
CA VAL A 508 -19.71 -12.39 -6.06
C VAL A 508 -19.52 -13.57 -5.10
N GLU A 509 -18.91 -13.37 -3.93
CA GLU A 509 -18.65 -14.43 -2.95
C GLU A 509 -19.89 -15.18 -2.45
N PRO A 510 -21.09 -14.58 -2.32
CA PRO A 510 -22.32 -15.34 -2.01
C PRO A 510 -22.66 -16.43 -3.05
N VAL A 511 -22.16 -16.30 -4.28
CA VAL A 511 -22.37 -17.24 -5.38
C VAL A 511 -21.20 -18.18 -5.55
N THR A 512 -19.97 -17.65 -5.50
CA THR A 512 -18.73 -18.40 -5.77
C THR A 512 -18.16 -19.12 -4.54
N GLY A 513 -18.59 -18.76 -3.32
CA GLY A 513 -17.82 -18.97 -2.10
C GLY A 513 -16.64 -17.97 -2.01
N PRO A 514 -15.90 -17.95 -0.88
CA PRO A 514 -14.76 -17.04 -0.68
C PRO A 514 -13.73 -17.17 -1.80
N LEU A 515 -13.34 -16.06 -2.43
CA LEU A 515 -12.25 -15.98 -3.40
C LEU A 515 -10.93 -15.64 -2.68
N ALA A 516 -9.81 -16.18 -3.16
CA ALA A 516 -8.50 -16.00 -2.54
C ALA A 516 -7.65 -14.92 -3.26
#